data_a2c271da4207582e07a89c14257359b1
#
_entry.id   a2c271da4207582e07a89c14257359b1
#
_cell.length_a   1.000
_cell.length_b   1.000
_cell.length_c   1.000
_cell.angle_alpha   90.00
_cell.angle_beta   90.00
_cell.angle_gamma   90.00
#
_symmetry.space_group_name_H-M   'P 1'
#
loop_
_entity.id
_entity.type
_entity.pdbx_description
1 polymer ?
#
loop_
_entity_poly.entity_id
_entity_poly.type
_entity_poly.pdbx_seq_one_letter_code
_entity_poly.pdbx_strand_id
1 'polypeptide(L)'
;MSTSPDQNRLHRRTLLRAAVVAPAAGAAVTALDPTAAQAATTARHGGFDPENPRFTLAVLPDTQYLFDADSADPAPLRETFRYLVAERAEANIAFMTHLGDVTEHGTEDEIALAADTFRTLHGKVPYSVLAGNHDIRSSTDDQRGDSAYLAEFGPRRYASMPTFGGASPDGYNSYHVLRAADREWLVLALDWRVSDKGLRWAQGVLDAHPTLPAVLTTHDMAWSDDDGKAQLSDNGRRLWDGLVRDNDQIFLALGGHYWPPGRTVLSNDADNDVHVHITNYQDRYYGGAGMIRTYGFDLARGVIDVETFSPWFLARDPDRRTPLEAETIELTGPVDRFTLTIDFNERFKGFAPVVPPKPRPASAVMPRGTVAYWRFDTSGTTAAGSPGTPIADGAVVRDLSGNGNDLTVSRLHSSGPDALTWSADHHPGQPAHASLRFDGGKSPDRGAILTTGPQAALNSRKFTGGYTIETFIRLPEPFEGDHSWMGILSWEGRNGDAGKTTGWSPLEPTCSLNLSPERFLQFVVYPHAQDADPTSWSHALPVGRWTHIAVVNDGRRTVVYVDGSKIARNPTQRSTGIATLGKPFVLGATQFDERFGQSFYGWIGDTRIVNRALPVRDFLTPFA
;
A
#
# COMPACT_ATOMS: atom_id res chain seq x y z
N MET A 1 -18.98 -27.43 27.45
CA MET A 1 -17.57 -27.80 27.23
C MET A 1 -16.93 -26.54 26.62
N SER A 2 -16.08 -25.94 27.39
CA SER A 2 -15.52 -24.60 27.13
C SER A 2 -14.31 -24.74 26.20
N THR A 3 -14.36 -24.10 25.02
CA THR A 3 -13.19 -23.96 24.15
C THR A 3 -12.48 -22.64 24.50
N SER A 4 -11.22 -22.77 24.82
CA SER A 4 -10.33 -21.73 25.32
C SER A 4 -10.01 -20.64 24.29
N PRO A 5 -9.93 -19.36 24.67
CA PRO A 5 -9.60 -18.22 23.79
C PRO A 5 -8.11 -18.10 23.40
N ASP A 6 -7.25 -19.02 23.81
CA ASP A 6 -5.79 -18.82 23.77
C ASP A 6 -5.09 -19.21 22.44
N GLN A 7 -5.77 -19.88 21.51
CA GLN A 7 -5.10 -20.29 20.25
C GLN A 7 -4.87 -19.11 19.27
N ASN A 8 -5.70 -18.07 19.33
CA ASN A 8 -5.55 -16.91 18.43
C ASN A 8 -4.39 -15.95 18.79
N ARG A 9 -3.91 -16.01 20.03
CA ARG A 9 -2.75 -15.16 20.44
C ARG A 9 -1.40 -15.73 19.99
N LEU A 10 -1.29 -17.02 19.82
CA LEU A 10 -0.05 -17.69 19.41
C LEU A 10 0.29 -17.43 17.92
N HIS A 11 -0.71 -17.31 17.05
CA HIS A 11 -0.50 -17.08 15.62
C HIS A 11 0.08 -15.69 15.29
N ARG A 12 -0.26 -14.65 16.06
CA ARG A 12 0.29 -13.29 15.84
C ARG A 12 1.77 -13.18 16.19
N ARG A 13 2.26 -13.95 17.16
CA ARG A 13 3.67 -13.91 17.56
C ARG A 13 4.61 -14.64 16.60
N THR A 14 4.13 -15.65 15.91
CA THR A 14 4.93 -16.44 14.95
C THR A 14 5.15 -15.72 13.64
N LEU A 15 4.21 -14.86 13.20
CA LEU A 15 4.32 -14.08 11.96
C LEU A 15 5.47 -13.05 11.98
N LEU A 16 5.84 -12.53 13.15
CA LEU A 16 6.97 -11.60 13.31
C LEU A 16 8.35 -12.30 13.28
N ARG A 17 8.41 -13.63 13.45
CA ARG A 17 9.68 -14.37 13.48
C ARG A 17 10.23 -14.80 12.11
N ALA A 18 9.41 -14.76 11.06
CA ALA A 18 9.81 -15.22 9.72
C ALA A 18 10.59 -14.18 8.90
N ALA A 19 10.77 -12.96 9.38
CA ALA A 19 11.29 -11.86 8.55
C ALA A 19 12.82 -11.62 8.62
N VAL A 20 13.58 -12.32 9.47
CA VAL A 20 15.03 -12.04 9.60
C VAL A 20 15.84 -13.29 9.92
N VAL A 21 16.38 -13.97 8.93
CA VAL A 21 17.68 -14.68 9.01
C VAL A 21 18.34 -14.66 7.65
N ALA A 22 19.44 -13.93 7.50
CA ALA A 22 20.39 -14.09 6.39
C ALA A 22 21.75 -14.49 6.95
N PRO A 23 22.38 -15.55 6.47
CA PRO A 23 23.82 -15.74 6.60
C PRO A 23 24.55 -15.35 5.31
N ALA A 24 25.67 -14.66 5.47
CA ALA A 24 26.63 -14.36 4.40
C ALA A 24 27.46 -15.59 4.04
N ALA A 25 27.60 -15.91 2.75
CA ALA A 25 28.71 -16.72 2.23
C ALA A 25 28.91 -16.53 0.72
N GLY A 26 30.13 -16.17 0.35
CA GLY A 26 30.99 -16.69 -0.71
C GLY A 26 30.52 -16.61 -2.18
N ALA A 27 31.27 -15.82 -2.97
CA ALA A 27 31.14 -15.65 -4.41
C ALA A 27 31.65 -16.87 -5.20
N ALA A 28 30.89 -17.26 -6.25
CA ALA A 28 31.40 -17.93 -7.43
C ALA A 28 30.84 -17.24 -8.67
N VAL A 29 31.74 -16.74 -9.52
CA VAL A 29 31.40 -16.03 -10.75
C VAL A 29 31.23 -17.07 -11.86
N THR A 30 30.02 -17.16 -12.43
CA THR A 30 29.78 -17.80 -13.72
C THR A 30 29.20 -16.77 -14.68
N ALA A 31 29.78 -16.72 -15.89
CA ALA A 31 29.44 -15.76 -16.94
C ALA A 31 27.95 -15.85 -17.33
N LEU A 32 27.28 -14.71 -17.35
CA LEU A 32 25.86 -14.54 -17.68
C LEU A 32 25.70 -13.98 -19.10
N ASP A 33 24.73 -14.52 -19.82
CA ASP A 33 24.28 -14.12 -21.15
C ASP A 33 23.85 -12.62 -21.12
N PRO A 34 24.37 -11.75 -22.02
CA PRO A 34 24.13 -10.30 -21.98
C PRO A 34 22.65 -9.89 -22.21
N THR A 35 21.82 -10.78 -22.77
CA THR A 35 20.39 -10.52 -22.99
C THR A 35 19.54 -10.63 -21.71
N ALA A 36 19.97 -11.44 -20.73
CA ALA A 36 19.33 -11.54 -19.43
C ALA A 36 19.70 -10.36 -18.50
N ALA A 37 20.89 -9.78 -18.70
CA ALA A 37 21.35 -8.64 -17.93
C ALA A 37 20.61 -7.34 -18.28
N GLN A 38 20.11 -7.20 -19.51
CA GLN A 38 19.39 -5.99 -19.94
C GLN A 38 17.93 -5.93 -19.41
N ALA A 39 17.29 -7.07 -19.19
CA ALA A 39 15.96 -7.11 -18.54
C ALA A 39 16.05 -6.88 -17.03
N ALA A 40 17.17 -7.24 -16.40
CA ALA A 40 17.41 -7.01 -14.97
C ALA A 40 17.88 -5.57 -14.67
N THR A 41 18.42 -4.83 -15.67
CA THR A 41 18.90 -3.46 -15.51
C THR A 41 17.78 -2.42 -15.53
N THR A 42 16.63 -2.70 -16.14
CA THR A 42 15.48 -1.79 -16.09
C THR A 42 14.72 -1.83 -14.76
N ALA A 43 14.89 -2.88 -13.96
CA ALA A 43 14.34 -2.98 -12.60
C ALA A 43 15.25 -2.31 -11.53
N ARG A 44 16.38 -1.72 -11.90
CA ARG A 44 17.38 -1.15 -10.96
C ARG A 44 17.45 0.38 -10.94
N HIS A 45 16.56 1.09 -11.59
CA HIS A 45 16.41 2.53 -11.37
C HIS A 45 15.37 2.76 -10.26
N GLY A 46 15.78 2.47 -9.02
CA GLY A 46 15.02 2.58 -7.80
C GLY A 46 14.72 4.03 -7.41
N GLY A 47 13.83 4.68 -8.13
CA GLY A 47 13.28 5.99 -7.82
C GLY A 47 11.79 5.92 -7.57
N PHE A 48 11.23 7.00 -7.06
CA PHE A 48 9.81 7.25 -7.00
C PHE A 48 9.18 7.16 -8.41
N ASP A 49 8.05 6.47 -8.53
CA ASP A 49 7.26 6.34 -9.76
C ASP A 49 6.00 7.20 -9.68
N PRO A 50 5.96 8.37 -10.38
CA PRO A 50 4.81 9.26 -10.33
C PRO A 50 3.56 8.74 -11.07
N GLU A 51 3.70 7.73 -11.91
CA GLU A 51 2.59 7.12 -12.66
C GLU A 51 1.92 5.98 -11.88
N ASN A 52 2.55 5.52 -10.79
CA ASN A 52 1.97 4.50 -9.94
C ASN A 52 0.74 5.08 -9.22
N PRO A 53 -0.45 4.46 -9.31
CA PRO A 53 -1.68 4.96 -8.68
C PRO A 53 -1.63 4.97 -7.16
N ARG A 54 -0.62 4.34 -6.59
CA ARG A 54 -0.35 4.38 -5.17
C ARG A 54 0.95 5.11 -4.90
N PHE A 55 0.91 5.99 -3.89
CA PHE A 55 2.09 6.66 -3.38
C PHE A 55 1.99 6.83 -1.86
N THR A 56 3.11 7.10 -1.24
CA THR A 56 3.20 7.30 0.21
C THR A 56 3.62 8.73 0.53
N LEU A 57 2.85 9.38 1.40
CA LEU A 57 3.25 10.56 2.15
C LEU A 57 3.75 10.10 3.52
N ALA A 58 5.01 10.33 3.82
CA ALA A 58 5.57 10.09 5.14
C ALA A 58 5.39 11.34 6.02
N VAL A 59 4.94 11.15 7.25
CA VAL A 59 4.74 12.22 8.23
C VAL A 59 5.64 11.96 9.42
N LEU A 60 6.51 12.90 9.70
CA LEU A 60 7.41 12.88 10.83
C LEU A 60 6.88 13.88 11.87
N PRO A 61 6.45 13.42 13.03
CA PRO A 61 6.00 14.32 14.10
C PRO A 61 7.19 14.92 14.85
N ASP A 62 6.89 15.57 15.95
CA ASP A 62 7.80 16.21 16.88
C ASP A 62 9.03 15.35 17.18
N THR A 63 10.23 15.90 16.99
CA THR A 63 11.52 15.20 17.18
C THR A 63 12.40 15.86 18.25
N GLN A 64 11.86 16.84 18.96
CA GLN A 64 12.60 17.72 19.84
C GLN A 64 13.49 17.00 20.85
N TYR A 65 13.00 15.94 21.48
CA TYR A 65 13.78 15.18 22.47
C TYR A 65 14.98 14.40 21.90
N LEU A 66 15.04 14.23 20.59
CA LEU A 66 16.21 13.65 19.91
C LEU A 66 17.32 14.68 19.67
N PHE A 67 17.02 15.98 19.86
CA PHE A 67 17.93 17.11 19.64
C PHE A 67 18.04 18.02 20.85
N ASP A 68 17.52 17.61 22.01
CA ASP A 68 17.74 18.31 23.27
C ASP A 68 19.24 18.33 23.62
N ALA A 69 19.81 19.54 23.82
CA ALA A 69 21.23 19.74 24.06
C ALA A 69 21.80 18.90 25.22
N ASP A 70 20.97 18.59 26.22
CA ASP A 70 21.36 17.82 27.39
C ASP A 70 21.43 16.31 27.16
N SER A 71 20.71 15.80 26.12
CA SER A 71 20.55 14.35 25.88
C SER A 71 20.46 13.97 24.39
N ALA A 72 20.96 14.80 23.48
CA ALA A 72 20.81 14.62 22.05
C ALA A 72 21.29 13.25 21.55
N ASP A 73 20.38 12.49 20.96
CA ASP A 73 20.70 11.29 20.19
C ASP A 73 19.89 11.22 18.88
N PRO A 74 20.43 11.75 17.77
CA PRO A 74 19.77 11.72 16.47
C PRO A 74 19.79 10.34 15.77
N ALA A 75 20.35 9.30 16.39
CA ALA A 75 20.49 7.99 15.76
C ALA A 75 19.14 7.38 15.34
N PRO A 76 18.06 7.45 16.15
CA PRO A 76 16.75 6.99 15.73
C PRO A 76 16.25 7.68 14.45
N LEU A 77 16.38 9.00 14.39
CA LEU A 77 15.94 9.78 13.24
C LEU A 77 16.81 9.52 11.99
N ARG A 78 18.13 9.37 12.18
CA ARG A 78 19.02 8.97 11.06
C ARG A 78 18.62 7.65 10.46
N GLU A 79 18.21 6.68 11.27
CA GLU A 79 17.75 5.38 10.77
C GLU A 79 16.39 5.51 10.05
N THR A 80 15.48 6.32 10.58
CA THR A 80 14.22 6.65 9.91
C THR A 80 14.46 7.25 8.52
N PHE A 81 15.40 8.17 8.39
CA PHE A 81 15.75 8.75 7.08
C PHE A 81 16.42 7.74 6.15
N ARG A 82 17.25 6.84 6.67
CA ARG A 82 17.80 5.73 5.87
C ARG A 82 16.71 4.82 5.35
N TYR A 83 15.74 4.48 6.20
CA TYR A 83 14.56 3.72 5.82
C TYR A 83 13.78 4.40 4.69
N LEU A 84 13.45 5.69 4.83
CA LEU A 84 12.72 6.43 3.79
C LEU A 84 13.47 6.43 2.45
N VAL A 85 14.78 6.54 2.47
CA VAL A 85 15.61 6.48 1.26
C VAL A 85 15.67 5.06 0.67
N ALA A 86 15.83 4.04 1.51
CA ALA A 86 15.93 2.64 1.09
C ALA A 86 14.61 2.14 0.50
N GLU A 87 13.49 2.48 1.16
CA GLU A 87 12.14 2.03 0.79
C GLU A 87 11.46 2.95 -0.23
N ARG A 88 12.12 4.02 -0.67
CA ARG A 88 11.52 5.01 -1.56
C ARG A 88 10.86 4.41 -2.79
N ALA A 89 11.51 3.44 -3.43
CA ALA A 89 10.98 2.78 -4.61
C ALA A 89 9.92 1.73 -4.28
N GLU A 90 10.14 0.96 -3.20
CA GLU A 90 9.24 -0.14 -2.81
C GLU A 90 7.90 0.39 -2.26
N ALA A 91 7.96 1.39 -1.37
CA ALA A 91 6.79 2.03 -0.80
C ALA A 91 6.30 3.25 -1.60
N ASN A 92 6.90 3.50 -2.75
CA ASN A 92 6.63 4.65 -3.64
C ASN A 92 6.50 5.97 -2.87
N ILE A 93 7.51 6.31 -2.04
CA ILE A 93 7.49 7.49 -1.17
C ILE A 93 7.65 8.75 -2.02
N ALA A 94 6.57 9.52 -2.14
CA ALA A 94 6.52 10.75 -2.91
C ALA A 94 7.13 11.92 -2.16
N PHE A 95 6.83 12.02 -0.87
CA PHE A 95 7.17 13.19 -0.06
C PHE A 95 7.22 12.83 1.43
N MET A 96 7.99 13.61 2.21
CA MET A 96 7.98 13.58 3.66
C MET A 96 7.68 14.98 4.20
N THR A 97 6.82 15.10 5.21
CA THR A 97 6.57 16.35 5.93
C THR A 97 6.89 16.18 7.41
N HIS A 98 7.53 17.19 8.01
CA HIS A 98 7.77 17.31 9.44
C HIS A 98 6.78 18.32 10.03
N LEU A 99 6.19 17.98 11.19
CA LEU A 99 5.09 18.75 11.77
C LEU A 99 5.50 19.81 12.81
N GLY A 100 6.79 20.18 12.87
CA GLY A 100 7.29 21.16 13.82
C GLY A 100 7.89 20.54 15.08
N ASP A 101 8.39 21.37 15.97
CA ASP A 101 9.18 20.98 17.14
C ASP A 101 10.32 20.02 16.75
N VAL A 102 11.15 20.54 15.84
CA VAL A 102 12.33 19.83 15.35
C VAL A 102 13.33 19.65 16.48
N THR A 103 13.48 20.68 17.31
CA THR A 103 14.45 20.78 18.43
C THR A 103 13.77 21.21 19.72
N GLU A 104 14.40 20.98 20.87
CA GLU A 104 13.83 21.31 22.18
C GLU A 104 13.91 22.80 22.52
N HIS A 105 15.04 23.46 22.21
CA HIS A 105 15.26 24.86 22.61
C HIS A 105 15.47 25.83 21.44
N GLY A 106 15.48 25.35 20.20
CA GLY A 106 15.72 26.18 19.01
C GLY A 106 17.08 26.87 19.00
N THR A 107 18.07 26.31 19.70
CA THR A 107 19.43 26.86 19.72
C THR A 107 20.15 26.62 18.39
N GLU A 108 21.19 27.42 18.11
CA GLU A 108 21.98 27.25 16.88
C GLU A 108 22.58 25.84 16.77
N ASP A 109 23.08 25.29 17.88
CA ASP A 109 23.70 23.96 17.91
C ASP A 109 22.67 22.84 17.67
N GLU A 110 21.50 22.89 18.31
CA GLU A 110 20.43 21.91 18.13
C GLU A 110 19.91 21.95 16.70
N ILE A 111 19.61 23.15 16.18
CA ILE A 111 19.13 23.35 14.81
C ILE A 111 20.18 22.87 13.79
N ALA A 112 21.48 23.16 14.02
CA ALA A 112 22.55 22.70 13.13
C ALA A 112 22.67 21.16 13.15
N LEU A 113 22.56 20.51 14.31
CA LEU A 113 22.58 19.05 14.43
C LEU A 113 21.37 18.41 13.72
N ALA A 114 20.19 18.99 13.90
CA ALA A 114 18.99 18.56 13.19
C ALA A 114 19.16 18.73 11.67
N ALA A 115 19.61 19.90 11.22
CA ALA A 115 19.83 20.20 9.81
C ALA A 115 20.85 19.24 9.17
N ASP A 116 21.90 18.86 9.88
CA ASP A 116 22.87 17.83 9.45
C ASP A 116 22.20 16.47 9.28
N THR A 117 21.35 16.09 10.23
CA THR A 117 20.62 14.82 10.19
C THR A 117 19.71 14.76 8.96
N PHE A 118 18.96 15.83 8.66
CA PHE A 118 18.10 15.94 7.49
C PHE A 118 18.85 15.90 6.15
N ARG A 119 20.18 16.13 6.11
CA ARG A 119 20.97 15.96 4.88
C ARG A 119 20.89 14.55 4.28
N THR A 120 20.57 13.57 5.09
CA THR A 120 20.34 12.19 4.62
C THR A 120 19.27 12.10 3.52
N LEU A 121 18.24 12.94 3.59
CA LEU A 121 17.14 12.98 2.62
C LEU A 121 17.46 13.85 1.37
N HIS A 122 18.40 14.79 1.49
CA HIS A 122 18.62 15.80 0.45
C HIS A 122 18.94 15.19 -0.90
N GLY A 123 18.21 15.61 -1.95
CA GLY A 123 18.31 15.05 -3.31
C GLY A 123 17.79 13.63 -3.47
N LYS A 124 17.28 12.98 -2.41
CA LYS A 124 16.81 11.58 -2.43
C LYS A 124 15.31 11.47 -2.17
N VAL A 125 14.77 12.15 -1.17
CA VAL A 125 13.34 12.22 -0.88
C VAL A 125 12.99 13.68 -0.71
N PRO A 126 12.03 14.25 -1.47
CA PRO A 126 11.55 15.61 -1.24
C PRO A 126 10.87 15.72 0.12
N TYR A 127 11.02 16.87 0.77
CA TYR A 127 10.44 17.07 2.09
C TYR A 127 10.14 18.54 2.40
N SER A 128 9.27 18.76 3.39
CA SER A 128 9.03 20.03 4.06
C SER A 128 9.30 19.91 5.55
N VAL A 129 9.70 21.01 6.17
CA VAL A 129 9.78 21.17 7.62
C VAL A 129 9.10 22.49 7.93
N LEU A 130 8.26 22.51 8.93
CA LEU A 130 7.68 23.74 9.49
C LEU A 130 8.18 23.94 10.93
N ALA A 131 8.13 25.17 11.42
CA ALA A 131 8.56 25.46 12.78
C ALA A 131 7.45 25.12 13.77
N GLY A 132 7.82 24.47 14.88
CA GLY A 132 7.01 24.39 16.09
C GLY A 132 7.33 25.49 17.08
N ASN A 133 6.74 25.47 18.25
CA ASN A 133 6.96 26.49 19.27
C ASN A 133 8.34 26.40 19.96
N HIS A 134 8.95 25.22 19.94
CA HIS A 134 10.29 24.99 20.48
C HIS A 134 11.41 25.44 19.53
N ASP A 135 11.16 25.52 18.23
CA ASP A 135 12.15 25.87 17.21
C ASP A 135 12.43 27.38 17.12
N ILE A 136 11.58 28.22 17.70
CA ILE A 136 11.63 29.67 17.60
C ILE A 136 11.40 30.32 18.96
N ARG A 137 12.15 31.39 19.24
CA ARG A 137 12.08 32.07 20.55
C ARG A 137 10.79 32.87 20.78
N SER A 138 10.09 33.25 19.73
CA SER A 138 8.88 34.06 19.83
C SER A 138 7.64 33.19 19.78
N SER A 139 6.84 33.25 20.83
CA SER A 139 5.52 32.64 20.88
C SER A 139 4.42 33.52 20.25
N THR A 140 4.78 34.69 19.71
CA THR A 140 3.82 35.63 19.12
C THR A 140 3.78 35.51 17.60
N ASP A 141 2.60 35.66 17.04
CA ASP A 141 2.26 35.32 15.66
C ASP A 141 3.02 36.10 14.57
N ASP A 142 3.41 37.34 14.84
CA ASP A 142 3.93 38.25 13.80
C ASP A 142 5.38 38.67 14.01
N GLN A 143 6.14 38.04 14.90
CA GLN A 143 7.48 38.52 15.27
C GLN A 143 8.56 37.46 15.14
N ARG A 144 8.50 36.73 14.07
CA ARG A 144 9.45 35.63 13.93
C ARG A 144 10.80 36.07 13.44
N GLY A 145 10.96 37.06 12.64
CA GLY A 145 12.24 37.57 12.19
C GLY A 145 13.30 36.50 11.85
N ASP A 146 14.55 36.91 11.81
CA ASP A 146 15.68 36.00 11.59
C ASP A 146 15.87 35.07 12.80
N SER A 147 16.10 33.78 12.53
CA SER A 147 16.30 32.74 13.55
C SER A 147 17.25 31.65 13.06
N ALA A 148 17.80 30.87 14.00
CA ALA A 148 18.57 29.68 13.67
C ALA A 148 17.76 28.69 12.79
N TYR A 149 16.45 28.57 13.07
CA TYR A 149 15.54 27.77 12.25
C TYR A 149 15.53 28.24 10.78
N LEU A 150 15.31 29.53 10.51
CA LEU A 150 15.28 30.05 9.14
C LEU A 150 16.63 29.92 8.43
N ALA A 151 17.73 30.04 9.16
CA ALA A 151 19.08 29.88 8.58
C ALA A 151 19.25 28.47 7.98
N GLU A 152 18.72 27.43 8.64
CA GLU A 152 18.90 26.03 8.24
C GLU A 152 17.68 25.45 7.53
N PHE A 153 16.46 25.75 7.95
CA PHE A 153 15.21 25.22 7.42
C PHE A 153 14.38 26.23 6.62
N GLY A 154 14.95 27.38 6.32
CA GLY A 154 14.32 28.40 5.46
C GLY A 154 14.29 28.00 3.97
N PRO A 155 13.67 28.83 3.11
CA PRO A 155 13.40 28.53 1.69
C PRO A 155 14.62 28.11 0.87
N ARG A 156 15.81 28.55 1.24
CA ARG A 156 17.06 28.19 0.54
C ARG A 156 17.33 26.68 0.56
N ARG A 157 16.90 26.01 1.64
CA ARG A 157 17.07 24.56 1.80
C ARG A 157 16.29 23.78 0.74
N TYR A 158 15.14 24.26 0.34
CA TYR A 158 14.22 23.60 -0.56
C TYR A 158 14.37 24.03 -2.02
N ALA A 159 15.08 25.11 -2.29
CA ALA A 159 15.15 25.75 -3.61
C ALA A 159 15.58 24.83 -4.76
N SER A 160 16.36 23.77 -4.46
CA SER A 160 16.78 22.77 -5.45
C SER A 160 15.85 21.58 -5.57
N MET A 161 14.80 21.49 -4.74
CA MET A 161 13.86 20.36 -4.79
C MET A 161 12.85 20.58 -5.92
N PRO A 162 12.63 19.59 -6.79
CA PRO A 162 11.68 19.73 -7.91
C PRO A 162 10.24 20.02 -7.46
N THR A 163 9.90 19.67 -6.23
CA THR A 163 8.56 19.88 -5.65
C THR A 163 8.37 21.28 -5.05
N PHE A 164 9.45 22.04 -4.77
CA PHE A 164 9.33 23.32 -4.08
C PHE A 164 8.66 24.37 -4.96
N GLY A 165 7.47 24.82 -4.56
CA GLY A 165 6.70 25.83 -5.26
C GLY A 165 6.99 27.26 -4.80
N GLY A 166 7.33 27.44 -3.52
CA GLY A 166 7.63 28.76 -2.95
C GLY A 166 7.44 28.82 -1.45
N ALA A 167 7.71 30.02 -0.90
CA ALA A 167 7.56 30.32 0.52
C ALA A 167 6.93 31.69 0.74
N SER A 168 6.38 31.90 1.95
CA SER A 168 5.92 33.21 2.39
C SER A 168 7.07 34.20 2.47
N PRO A 169 6.81 35.53 2.41
CA PRO A 169 7.86 36.53 2.44
C PRO A 169 8.77 36.50 3.66
N ASP A 170 8.26 36.01 4.80
CA ASP A 170 9.01 35.80 6.04
C ASP A 170 9.80 34.50 6.07
N GLY A 171 9.51 33.56 5.13
CA GLY A 171 10.22 32.30 4.98
C GLY A 171 9.74 31.15 5.86
N TYR A 172 8.76 31.36 6.75
CA TYR A 172 8.29 30.33 7.69
C TYR A 172 7.24 29.38 7.12
N ASN A 173 6.52 29.82 6.09
CA ASN A 173 5.53 28.99 5.42
C ASN A 173 6.03 28.61 4.03
N SER A 174 5.74 27.40 3.60
CA SER A 174 6.15 26.92 2.28
C SER A 174 5.05 26.07 1.63
N TYR A 175 5.14 25.92 0.31
CA TYR A 175 4.32 24.94 -0.38
C TYR A 175 5.13 24.13 -1.39
N HIS A 176 4.68 22.92 -1.60
CA HIS A 176 5.25 21.98 -2.54
C HIS A 176 4.16 21.43 -3.45
N VAL A 177 4.48 21.28 -4.73
CA VAL A 177 3.64 20.60 -5.70
C VAL A 177 4.35 19.30 -6.07
N LEU A 178 3.71 18.18 -5.83
CA LEU A 178 4.24 16.87 -6.17
C LEU A 178 3.35 16.18 -7.20
N ARG A 179 3.96 15.54 -8.17
CA ARG A 179 3.25 14.68 -9.12
C ARG A 179 3.29 13.25 -8.61
N ALA A 180 2.11 12.67 -8.34
CA ALA A 180 1.95 11.30 -7.87
C ALA A 180 0.61 10.75 -8.34
N ALA A 181 0.53 9.46 -8.66
CA ALA A 181 -0.66 8.82 -9.20
C ALA A 181 -1.25 9.55 -10.41
N ASP A 182 -0.34 9.95 -11.31
CA ASP A 182 -0.61 10.75 -12.53
C ASP A 182 -1.40 12.06 -12.28
N ARG A 183 -1.29 12.63 -11.07
CA ARG A 183 -1.91 13.89 -10.65
C ARG A 183 -0.90 14.77 -9.94
N GLU A 184 -1.21 16.05 -9.86
CA GLU A 184 -0.50 16.99 -9.00
C GLU A 184 -1.24 17.14 -7.67
N TRP A 185 -0.47 17.24 -6.60
CA TRP A 185 -0.93 17.40 -5.22
C TRP A 185 -0.21 18.58 -4.60
N LEU A 186 -0.93 19.34 -3.79
CA LEU A 186 -0.36 20.45 -3.03
C LEU A 186 -0.11 20.01 -1.59
N VAL A 187 1.10 20.25 -1.08
CA VAL A 187 1.40 20.22 0.35
C VAL A 187 1.67 21.65 0.79
N LEU A 188 0.82 22.15 1.67
CA LEU A 188 0.91 23.50 2.24
C LEU A 188 1.38 23.38 3.68
N ALA A 189 2.62 23.81 3.94
CA ALA A 189 3.24 23.74 5.27
C ALA A 189 3.21 25.14 5.91
N LEU A 190 2.42 25.27 6.97
CA LEU A 190 2.22 26.51 7.71
C LEU A 190 2.89 26.43 9.07
N ASP A 191 3.51 27.52 9.46
CA ASP A 191 4.10 27.79 10.76
C ASP A 191 3.12 27.45 11.92
N TRP A 192 3.63 27.16 13.10
CA TRP A 192 2.86 26.72 14.25
C TRP A 192 1.74 27.71 14.68
N ARG A 193 1.96 29.01 14.48
CA ARG A 193 0.96 30.08 14.61
C ARG A 193 1.09 31.06 13.49
N VAL A 194 0.64 30.65 12.32
CA VAL A 194 0.72 31.46 11.11
C VAL A 194 0.04 32.82 11.29
N SER A 195 0.75 33.88 10.87
CA SER A 195 0.22 35.24 10.94
C SER A 195 -0.91 35.48 9.92
N ASP A 196 -1.65 36.59 10.08
CA ASP A 196 -2.65 36.98 9.08
C ASP A 196 -2.05 37.25 7.71
N LYS A 197 -0.79 37.68 7.64
CA LYS A 197 -0.05 37.78 6.37
C LYS A 197 0.24 36.41 5.77
N GLY A 198 0.63 35.46 6.63
CA GLY A 198 0.84 34.08 6.25
C GLY A 198 -0.45 33.42 5.76
N LEU A 199 -1.58 33.65 6.42
CA LEU A 199 -2.90 33.16 5.97
C LEU A 199 -3.29 33.71 4.59
N ARG A 200 -3.12 35.02 4.39
CA ARG A 200 -3.38 35.61 3.05
C ARG A 200 -2.45 35.07 1.97
N TRP A 201 -1.19 34.82 2.30
CA TRP A 201 -0.26 34.17 1.39
C TRP A 201 -0.72 32.74 1.08
N ALA A 202 -1.12 31.97 2.09
CA ALA A 202 -1.62 30.60 1.93
C ALA A 202 -2.87 30.57 1.03
N GLN A 203 -3.83 31.50 1.25
CA GLN A 203 -4.98 31.64 0.36
C GLN A 203 -4.56 31.94 -1.07
N GLY A 204 -3.60 32.85 -1.26
CA GLY A 204 -3.07 33.15 -2.60
C GLY A 204 -2.40 31.96 -3.29
N VAL A 205 -1.78 31.03 -2.52
CA VAL A 205 -1.27 29.77 -3.06
C VAL A 205 -2.42 28.85 -3.50
N LEU A 206 -3.46 28.71 -2.67
CA LEU A 206 -4.64 27.90 -3.01
C LEU A 206 -5.36 28.45 -4.25
N ASP A 207 -5.52 29.78 -4.34
CA ASP A 207 -6.12 30.46 -5.50
C ASP A 207 -5.31 30.27 -6.79
N ALA A 208 -3.98 30.21 -6.68
CA ALA A 208 -3.10 29.97 -7.81
C ALA A 208 -3.11 28.52 -8.29
N HIS A 209 -3.56 27.59 -7.45
CA HIS A 209 -3.62 26.15 -7.71
C HIS A 209 -5.01 25.56 -7.47
N PRO A 210 -6.08 26.10 -8.05
CA PRO A 210 -7.47 25.81 -7.66
C PRO A 210 -7.92 24.36 -7.96
N THR A 211 -7.12 23.60 -8.72
CA THR A 211 -7.45 22.23 -9.13
C THR A 211 -6.58 21.17 -8.43
N LEU A 212 -5.70 21.57 -7.52
CA LEU A 212 -4.83 20.64 -6.83
C LEU A 212 -5.42 20.22 -5.48
N PRO A 213 -5.67 18.91 -5.26
CA PRO A 213 -5.98 18.42 -3.92
C PRO A 213 -4.86 18.80 -2.95
N ALA A 214 -5.23 19.34 -1.77
CA ALA A 214 -4.29 19.91 -0.84
C ALA A 214 -4.22 19.18 0.50
N VAL A 215 -3.01 18.90 0.96
CA VAL A 215 -2.69 18.48 2.32
C VAL A 215 -2.13 19.69 3.06
N LEU A 216 -2.83 20.11 4.10
CA LEU A 216 -2.36 21.15 5.01
C LEU A 216 -1.55 20.53 6.14
N THR A 217 -0.38 21.06 6.43
CA THR A 217 0.41 20.71 7.60
C THR A 217 0.70 21.97 8.43
N THR A 218 0.57 21.86 9.73
CA THR A 218 0.92 22.89 10.69
C THR A 218 1.26 22.23 12.03
N HIS A 219 1.84 22.97 12.97
CA HIS A 219 2.17 22.38 14.26
C HIS A 219 0.94 22.31 15.18
N ASP A 220 0.24 23.41 15.39
CA ASP A 220 -0.89 23.54 16.32
C ASP A 220 -2.24 23.54 15.57
N MET A 221 -2.73 22.35 15.20
CA MET A 221 -4.04 22.21 14.53
C MET A 221 -5.14 21.74 15.47
N ALA A 222 -4.87 20.75 16.29
CA ALA A 222 -5.86 20.09 17.12
C ALA A 222 -5.20 19.45 18.35
N TRP A 223 -5.99 19.08 19.33
CA TRP A 223 -5.61 18.27 20.48
C TRP A 223 -6.56 17.08 20.59
N SER A 224 -6.20 16.05 21.33
CA SER A 224 -7.08 14.90 21.55
C SER A 224 -7.09 14.51 23.02
N ASP A 225 -8.15 13.81 23.40
CA ASP A 225 -8.28 13.14 24.68
C ASP A 225 -7.85 11.66 24.58
N ASP A 226 -7.99 10.94 25.69
CA ASP A 226 -7.63 9.52 25.76
C ASP A 226 -8.49 8.63 24.85
N ASP A 227 -9.63 9.11 24.37
CA ASP A 227 -10.50 8.41 23.41
C ASP A 227 -9.97 8.52 21.97
N GLY A 228 -8.92 9.33 21.75
CA GLY A 228 -8.30 9.54 20.44
C GLY A 228 -9.16 10.35 19.47
N LYS A 229 -10.17 11.07 19.98
CA LYS A 229 -10.99 11.97 19.19
C LYS A 229 -10.36 13.36 19.18
N ALA A 230 -9.91 13.80 18.02
CA ALA A 230 -9.31 15.12 17.88
C ALA A 230 -10.36 16.23 17.90
N GLN A 231 -9.98 17.36 18.51
CA GLN A 231 -10.73 18.60 18.57
C GLN A 231 -9.83 19.74 18.16
N LEU A 232 -10.33 20.70 17.37
CA LEU A 232 -9.54 21.85 16.96
C LEU A 232 -9.03 22.63 18.18
N SER A 233 -7.74 22.97 18.18
CA SER A 233 -7.19 23.95 19.13
C SER A 233 -7.73 25.35 18.84
N ASP A 234 -7.37 26.34 19.63
CA ASP A 234 -7.75 27.73 19.34
C ASP A 234 -7.12 28.22 18.02
N ASN A 235 -5.87 27.87 17.76
CA ASN A 235 -5.23 28.15 16.47
C ASN A 235 -5.86 27.32 15.36
N GLY A 236 -6.16 26.05 15.60
CA GLY A 236 -6.84 25.20 14.64
C GLY A 236 -8.22 25.72 14.24
N ARG A 237 -9.00 26.29 15.18
CA ARG A 237 -10.26 26.96 14.84
C ARG A 237 -10.05 28.18 13.95
N ARG A 238 -9.01 29.00 14.26
CA ARG A 238 -8.65 30.14 13.41
C ARG A 238 -8.25 29.69 12.00
N LEU A 239 -7.47 28.62 11.86
CA LEU A 239 -7.12 28.03 10.56
C LEU A 239 -8.33 27.46 9.85
N TRP A 240 -9.19 26.77 10.58
CA TRP A 240 -10.42 26.20 10.04
C TRP A 240 -11.32 27.31 9.47
N ASP A 241 -11.62 28.32 10.25
CA ASP A 241 -12.52 29.41 9.86
C ASP A 241 -11.92 30.36 8.81
N GLY A 242 -10.60 30.54 8.82
CA GLY A 242 -9.91 31.51 7.96
C GLY A 242 -9.27 30.93 6.70
N LEU A 243 -9.21 29.61 6.56
CA LEU A 243 -8.55 28.98 5.40
C LEU A 243 -9.17 27.63 5.01
N VAL A 244 -9.42 26.71 5.95
CA VAL A 244 -9.71 25.31 5.60
C VAL A 244 -11.13 25.15 5.11
N ARG A 245 -12.10 25.73 5.84
CA ARG A 245 -13.53 25.50 5.60
C ARG A 245 -14.00 25.96 4.22
N ASP A 246 -13.47 27.09 3.73
CA ASP A 246 -13.87 27.70 2.46
C ASP A 246 -13.10 27.15 1.25
N ASN A 247 -12.05 26.33 1.47
CA ASN A 247 -11.21 25.78 0.40
C ASN A 247 -11.42 24.27 0.23
N ASP A 248 -12.32 23.91 -0.66
CA ASP A 248 -12.71 22.50 -0.90
C ASP A 248 -11.56 21.59 -1.35
N GLN A 249 -10.48 22.16 -1.87
CA GLN A 249 -9.29 21.38 -2.23
C GLN A 249 -8.54 20.81 -1.02
N ILE A 250 -8.69 21.38 0.19
CA ILE A 250 -8.08 20.84 1.41
C ILE A 250 -8.94 19.68 1.92
N PHE A 251 -8.40 18.48 1.94
CA PHE A 251 -9.11 17.29 2.39
C PHE A 251 -8.43 16.59 3.57
N LEU A 252 -7.18 16.97 3.88
CA LEU A 252 -6.37 16.41 4.96
C LEU A 252 -5.60 17.52 5.65
N ALA A 253 -5.76 17.66 6.96
CA ALA A 253 -5.04 18.60 7.81
C ALA A 253 -4.30 17.85 8.92
N LEU A 254 -2.99 18.03 8.99
CA LEU A 254 -2.10 17.30 9.90
C LEU A 254 -1.42 18.25 10.88
N GLY A 255 -1.43 17.88 12.16
CA GLY A 255 -0.80 18.62 13.25
C GLY A 255 0.09 17.74 14.14
N GLY A 256 1.03 18.38 14.83
CA GLY A 256 1.83 17.83 15.91
C GLY A 256 1.44 18.41 17.26
N HIS A 257 2.43 18.84 18.05
CA HIS A 257 2.33 19.60 19.29
C HIS A 257 1.72 18.84 20.47
N TYR A 258 0.47 18.40 20.34
CA TYR A 258 -0.24 17.75 21.44
C TYR A 258 -0.15 16.22 21.35
N TRP A 259 -0.28 15.58 22.48
CA TRP A 259 -0.46 14.13 22.64
C TRP A 259 -1.60 13.83 23.64
N PRO A 260 -2.24 12.68 23.55
CA PRO A 260 -1.99 11.57 22.64
C PRO A 260 -2.41 11.87 21.19
N PRO A 261 -1.99 11.02 20.22
CA PRO A 261 -2.45 11.12 18.83
C PRO A 261 -3.96 10.93 18.74
N GLY A 262 -4.57 11.60 17.77
CA GLY A 262 -6.01 11.52 17.57
C GLY A 262 -6.43 11.92 16.17
N ARG A 263 -7.71 11.71 15.87
CA ARG A 263 -8.28 12.04 14.57
C ARG A 263 -9.74 12.42 14.66
N THR A 264 -10.17 13.26 13.73
CA THR A 264 -11.58 13.61 13.53
C THR A 264 -11.86 13.93 12.07
N VAL A 265 -13.11 14.05 11.70
CA VAL A 265 -13.56 14.47 10.38
C VAL A 265 -14.50 15.67 10.57
N LEU A 266 -14.27 16.71 9.82
CA LEU A 266 -15.09 17.92 9.80
C LEU A 266 -15.63 18.14 8.39
N SER A 267 -16.84 18.69 8.27
CA SER A 267 -17.43 19.03 6.98
C SER A 267 -17.08 20.48 6.61
N ASN A 268 -16.60 20.70 5.39
CA ASN A 268 -16.32 22.04 4.87
C ASN A 268 -17.58 22.71 4.28
N ASP A 269 -17.48 23.91 3.74
CA ASP A 269 -18.64 24.66 3.19
C ASP A 269 -19.18 24.05 1.88
N ALA A 270 -18.49 23.11 1.28
CA ALA A 270 -18.95 22.33 0.13
C ALA A 270 -19.58 20.98 0.54
N ASP A 271 -19.85 20.78 1.85
CA ASP A 271 -20.35 19.53 2.44
C ASP A 271 -19.41 18.32 2.21
N ASN A 272 -18.12 18.57 2.01
CA ASN A 272 -17.12 17.51 1.84
C ASN A 272 -16.29 17.31 3.12
N ASP A 273 -15.87 16.07 3.32
CA ASP A 273 -15.05 15.69 4.46
C ASP A 273 -13.64 16.26 4.40
N VAL A 274 -13.18 16.81 5.52
CA VAL A 274 -11.79 17.17 5.79
C VAL A 274 -11.32 16.34 7.00
N HIS A 275 -10.33 15.49 6.78
CA HIS A 275 -9.73 14.67 7.83
C HIS A 275 -8.70 15.50 8.62
N VAL A 276 -8.87 15.59 9.94
CA VAL A 276 -7.97 16.32 10.83
C VAL A 276 -7.29 15.33 11.78
N HIS A 277 -5.98 15.23 11.68
CA HIS A 277 -5.19 14.27 12.47
C HIS A 277 -4.11 14.97 13.29
N ILE A 278 -3.93 14.50 14.51
CA ILE A 278 -2.79 14.82 15.37
C ILE A 278 -1.86 13.62 15.37
N THR A 279 -0.58 13.89 15.20
CA THR A 279 0.48 12.88 15.18
C THR A 279 1.64 13.38 16.02
N ASN A 280 1.78 12.85 17.24
CA ASN A 280 2.90 13.14 18.13
C ASN A 280 3.22 11.92 19.00
N TYR A 281 4.51 11.57 19.11
CA TYR A 281 5.03 10.40 19.81
C TYR A 281 6.23 10.72 20.68
N GLN A 282 6.57 11.99 20.88
CA GLN A 282 7.77 12.43 21.57
C GLN A 282 7.85 11.96 23.04
N ASP A 283 6.70 11.79 23.71
CA ASP A 283 6.59 11.32 25.09
C ASP A 283 6.80 9.80 25.23
N ARG A 284 6.85 9.07 24.10
CA ARG A 284 7.09 7.63 24.10
C ARG A 284 8.56 7.30 24.34
N TYR A 285 8.80 6.03 24.64
CA TYR A 285 10.14 5.51 24.88
C TYR A 285 11.14 6.02 23.85
N TYR A 286 12.26 6.52 24.33
CA TYR A 286 13.38 7.07 23.57
C TYR A 286 12.99 8.27 22.68
N GLY A 287 12.25 9.23 23.23
CA GLY A 287 11.83 10.43 22.50
C GLY A 287 11.04 10.11 21.23
N GLY A 288 10.16 9.10 21.29
CA GLY A 288 9.41 8.61 20.15
C GLY A 288 10.19 7.67 19.21
N ALA A 289 11.46 7.37 19.51
CA ALA A 289 12.28 6.38 18.79
C ALA A 289 12.30 6.55 17.26
N GLY A 290 12.23 7.80 16.77
CA GLY A 290 12.16 8.11 15.34
C GLY A 290 10.91 7.56 14.64
N MET A 291 9.78 7.43 15.35
CA MET A 291 8.52 6.99 14.76
C MET A 291 8.07 7.89 13.63
N ILE A 292 7.53 7.25 12.60
CA ILE A 292 6.86 7.93 11.49
C ILE A 292 5.43 7.40 11.34
N ARG A 293 4.59 8.24 10.77
CA ARG A 293 3.28 7.83 10.25
C ARG A 293 3.32 7.89 8.72
N THR A 294 2.90 6.83 8.06
CA THR A 294 2.78 6.79 6.61
C THR A 294 1.32 6.85 6.20
N TYR A 295 1.03 7.63 5.18
CA TYR A 295 -0.26 7.71 4.51
C TYR A 295 -0.07 7.11 3.12
N GLY A 296 -0.50 5.87 2.95
CA GLY A 296 -0.46 5.15 1.69
C GLY A 296 -1.70 5.45 0.86
N PHE A 297 -1.60 6.40 -0.05
CA PHE A 297 -2.67 6.74 -0.99
C PHE A 297 -2.82 5.63 -2.02
N ASP A 298 -4.04 5.21 -2.24
CA ASP A 298 -4.39 4.23 -3.26
C ASP A 298 -5.66 4.71 -3.98
N LEU A 299 -5.46 5.40 -5.09
CA LEU A 299 -6.55 6.06 -5.80
C LEU A 299 -7.52 5.07 -6.43
N ALA A 300 -7.02 3.93 -6.86
CA ALA A 300 -7.86 2.92 -7.50
C ALA A 300 -8.77 2.21 -6.48
N ARG A 301 -8.27 1.98 -5.26
CA ARG A 301 -9.09 1.46 -4.15
C ARG A 301 -9.95 2.54 -3.49
N GLY A 302 -9.67 3.82 -3.75
CA GLY A 302 -10.32 4.95 -3.10
C GLY A 302 -10.06 4.96 -1.60
N VAL A 303 -8.81 4.74 -1.18
CA VAL A 303 -8.43 4.70 0.23
C VAL A 303 -7.09 5.38 0.50
N ILE A 304 -6.90 5.77 1.77
CA ILE A 304 -5.59 6.06 2.33
C ILE A 304 -5.38 5.11 3.52
N ASP A 305 -4.41 4.23 3.40
CA ASP A 305 -4.00 3.34 4.49
C ASP A 305 -2.98 4.07 5.37
N VAL A 306 -3.26 4.13 6.67
CA VAL A 306 -2.42 4.83 7.65
C VAL A 306 -1.74 3.83 8.57
N GLU A 307 -0.42 3.94 8.70
CA GLU A 307 0.40 3.09 9.58
C GLU A 307 1.38 3.95 10.38
N THR A 308 1.66 3.51 11.60
CA THR A 308 2.63 4.17 12.49
C THR A 308 3.63 3.15 13.00
N PHE A 309 4.93 3.41 12.82
CA PHE A 309 5.99 2.50 13.25
C PHE A 309 7.34 3.23 13.44
N SER A 310 8.26 2.56 14.13
CA SER A 310 9.64 3.03 14.29
C SER A 310 10.59 2.28 13.36
N PRO A 311 11.11 2.91 12.29
CA PRO A 311 12.15 2.33 11.47
C PRO A 311 13.42 1.96 12.23
N TRP A 312 13.75 2.71 13.30
CA TRP A 312 14.90 2.42 14.14
C TRP A 312 14.77 1.09 14.88
N PHE A 313 13.61 0.81 15.49
CA PHE A 313 13.37 -0.50 16.10
C PHE A 313 13.26 -1.60 15.05
N LEU A 314 12.70 -1.29 13.90
CA LEU A 314 12.58 -2.23 12.79
C LEU A 314 13.98 -2.68 12.28
N ALA A 315 14.95 -1.78 12.24
CA ALA A 315 16.31 -2.06 11.80
C ALA A 315 17.15 -2.86 12.80
N ARG A 316 16.72 -2.94 14.08
CA ARG A 316 17.43 -3.71 15.09
C ARG A 316 17.27 -5.21 14.87
N ASP A 317 18.34 -5.96 15.18
CA ASP A 317 18.30 -7.42 15.21
C ASP A 317 17.14 -7.90 16.12
N PRO A 318 16.19 -8.68 15.61
CA PRO A 318 15.04 -9.16 16.38
C PRO A 318 15.41 -9.86 17.67
N ASP A 319 16.52 -10.62 17.67
CA ASP A 319 16.98 -11.37 18.85
C ASP A 319 17.60 -10.49 19.92
N ARG A 320 17.88 -9.23 19.59
CA ARG A 320 18.46 -8.23 20.51
C ARG A 320 17.48 -7.15 20.96
N ARG A 321 16.25 -7.17 20.44
CA ARG A 321 15.22 -6.23 20.88
C ARG A 321 14.78 -6.52 22.30
N THR A 322 14.66 -5.48 23.08
CA THR A 322 13.98 -5.58 24.39
C THR A 322 12.49 -5.86 24.18
N PRO A 323 11.77 -6.40 25.18
CA PRO A 323 10.33 -6.57 25.10
C PRO A 323 9.58 -5.27 24.73
N LEU A 324 10.01 -4.14 25.30
CA LEU A 324 9.42 -2.82 25.02
C LEU A 324 9.64 -2.39 23.55
N GLU A 325 10.83 -2.56 23.02
CA GLU A 325 11.12 -2.27 21.61
C GLU A 325 10.31 -3.18 20.67
N ALA A 326 10.18 -4.46 21.01
CA ALA A 326 9.40 -5.40 20.22
C ALA A 326 7.90 -5.07 20.23
N GLU A 327 7.38 -4.57 21.36
CA GLU A 327 5.98 -4.17 21.51
C GLU A 327 5.67 -2.85 20.78
N THR A 328 6.64 -1.94 20.74
CA THR A 328 6.44 -0.58 20.21
C THR A 328 6.97 -0.37 18.78
N ILE A 329 7.44 -1.41 18.10
CA ILE A 329 7.88 -1.29 16.70
C ILE A 329 6.78 -0.69 15.81
N GLU A 330 5.56 -1.17 15.97
CA GLU A 330 4.37 -0.77 15.21
C GLU A 330 3.23 -0.50 16.18
N LEU A 331 2.60 0.65 16.03
CA LEU A 331 1.42 1.00 16.78
C LEU A 331 0.17 0.57 16.00
N THR A 332 -0.66 -0.27 16.61
CA THR A 332 -1.84 -0.87 15.97
C THR A 332 -3.16 -0.39 16.55
N GLY A 333 -3.13 0.63 17.41
CA GLY A 333 -4.32 1.27 17.94
C GLY A 333 -5.18 1.94 16.84
N PRO A 334 -6.47 2.21 17.11
CA PRO A 334 -7.41 2.73 16.11
C PRO A 334 -7.08 4.14 15.61
N VAL A 335 -6.20 4.86 16.32
CA VAL A 335 -5.70 6.19 15.93
C VAL A 335 -4.33 6.13 15.26
N ASP A 336 -3.67 4.96 15.28
CA ASP A 336 -2.31 4.78 14.75
C ASP A 336 -2.28 3.93 13.48
N ARG A 337 -3.23 2.99 13.36
CA ARG A 337 -3.41 2.14 12.19
C ARG A 337 -4.87 2.10 11.79
N PHE A 338 -5.20 2.66 10.64
CA PHE A 338 -6.56 2.76 10.13
C PHE A 338 -6.56 3.03 8.62
N THR A 339 -7.74 2.93 8.01
CA THR A 339 -7.96 3.26 6.60
C THR A 339 -8.98 4.39 6.50
N LEU A 340 -8.68 5.41 5.71
CA LEU A 340 -9.65 6.40 5.26
C LEU A 340 -10.24 5.93 3.94
N THR A 341 -11.56 5.97 3.81
CA THR A 341 -12.25 5.71 2.54
C THR A 341 -12.53 7.04 1.87
N ILE A 342 -11.90 7.28 0.72
CA ILE A 342 -12.08 8.50 -0.07
C ILE A 342 -12.24 8.08 -1.53
N ASP A 343 -13.43 8.27 -2.08
CA ASP A 343 -13.59 8.19 -3.53
C ASP A 343 -12.98 9.43 -4.17
N PHE A 344 -11.71 9.34 -4.54
CA PHE A 344 -10.96 10.47 -5.10
C PHE A 344 -11.58 11.00 -6.39
N ASN A 345 -12.25 10.16 -7.16
CA ASN A 345 -12.89 10.58 -8.40
C ASN A 345 -14.15 11.41 -8.12
N GLU A 346 -14.96 11.00 -7.14
CA GLU A 346 -16.11 11.80 -6.69
C GLU A 346 -15.65 13.04 -5.92
N ARG A 347 -14.74 12.87 -4.96
CA ARG A 347 -14.27 13.96 -4.10
C ARG A 347 -13.65 15.11 -4.90
N PHE A 348 -12.94 14.79 -5.98
CA PHE A 348 -12.22 15.78 -6.80
C PHE A 348 -12.72 15.86 -8.24
N LYS A 349 -13.91 15.38 -8.54
CA LYS A 349 -14.47 15.38 -9.91
C LYS A 349 -14.56 16.78 -10.55
N GLY A 350 -14.71 17.81 -9.72
CA GLY A 350 -14.70 19.21 -10.15
C GLY A 350 -13.32 19.71 -10.57
N PHE A 351 -12.26 19.02 -10.16
CA PHE A 351 -10.86 19.44 -10.38
C PHE A 351 -10.21 18.70 -11.55
N ALA A 352 -10.43 17.38 -11.65
CA ALA A 352 -9.84 16.55 -12.71
C ALA A 352 -10.70 15.29 -12.94
N PRO A 353 -11.72 15.33 -13.79
CA PRO A 353 -12.55 14.17 -14.07
C PRO A 353 -11.74 13.07 -14.76
N VAL A 354 -11.95 11.82 -14.32
CA VAL A 354 -11.36 10.65 -14.96
C VAL A 354 -12.35 10.08 -15.98
N VAL A 355 -11.91 9.99 -17.25
CA VAL A 355 -12.72 9.36 -18.31
C VAL A 355 -12.57 7.84 -18.20
N PRO A 356 -13.66 7.06 -18.05
CA PRO A 356 -13.56 5.61 -18.01
C PRO A 356 -12.93 5.04 -19.28
N PRO A 357 -11.99 4.09 -19.18
CA PRO A 357 -11.37 3.47 -20.34
C PRO A 357 -12.38 2.62 -21.12
N LYS A 358 -12.14 2.49 -22.43
CA LYS A 358 -12.92 1.59 -23.29
C LYS A 358 -12.40 0.15 -23.20
N PRO A 359 -13.25 -0.88 -23.49
CA PRO A 359 -12.80 -2.26 -23.57
C PRO A 359 -11.65 -2.42 -24.55
N ARG A 360 -10.60 -3.15 -24.14
CA ARG A 360 -9.42 -3.40 -24.96
C ARG A 360 -9.47 -4.79 -25.58
N PRO A 361 -9.09 -4.97 -26.86
CA PRO A 361 -9.04 -6.29 -27.48
C PRO A 361 -7.96 -7.16 -26.80
N ALA A 362 -8.18 -8.50 -26.77
CA ALA A 362 -7.24 -9.43 -26.16
C ALA A 362 -5.82 -9.31 -26.74
N SER A 363 -5.69 -9.07 -28.06
CA SER A 363 -4.40 -8.89 -28.73
C SER A 363 -3.59 -7.70 -28.21
N ALA A 364 -4.23 -6.66 -27.71
CA ALA A 364 -3.56 -5.47 -27.19
C ALA A 364 -2.99 -5.67 -25.77
N VAL A 365 -3.43 -6.73 -25.08
CA VAL A 365 -3.07 -6.99 -23.66
C VAL A 365 -2.36 -8.33 -23.46
N MET A 366 -1.86 -8.94 -24.53
CA MET A 366 -1.08 -10.18 -24.50
C MET A 366 0.40 -9.90 -24.83
N PRO A 367 1.23 -9.44 -23.86
CA PRO A 367 2.65 -9.25 -24.10
C PRO A 367 3.36 -10.58 -24.38
N ARG A 368 4.56 -10.51 -24.96
CA ARG A 368 5.38 -11.70 -25.19
C ARG A 368 5.57 -12.47 -23.88
N GLY A 369 5.34 -13.78 -23.93
CA GLY A 369 5.46 -14.65 -22.77
C GLY A 369 4.13 -14.87 -22.03
N THR A 370 3.01 -14.34 -22.51
CA THR A 370 1.69 -14.72 -22.00
C THR A 370 1.47 -16.22 -22.20
N VAL A 371 1.23 -16.93 -21.11
CA VAL A 371 1.04 -18.39 -21.11
C VAL A 371 -0.41 -18.78 -20.91
N ALA A 372 -1.21 -17.92 -20.29
CA ALA A 372 -2.65 -18.07 -20.18
C ALA A 372 -3.31 -16.69 -20.08
N TYR A 373 -4.48 -16.53 -20.69
CA TYR A 373 -5.31 -15.35 -20.55
C TYR A 373 -6.78 -15.71 -20.71
N TRP A 374 -7.56 -15.53 -19.66
CA TRP A 374 -8.98 -15.82 -19.65
C TRP A 374 -9.77 -14.53 -19.48
N ARG A 375 -10.76 -14.35 -20.35
CA ARG A 375 -11.74 -13.27 -20.31
C ARG A 375 -13.12 -13.86 -20.11
N PHE A 376 -13.93 -13.15 -19.36
CA PHE A 376 -15.27 -13.60 -19.01
C PHE A 376 -16.37 -12.83 -19.78
N ASP A 377 -16.01 -12.31 -20.92
CA ASP A 377 -16.93 -11.73 -21.91
C ASP A 377 -17.27 -12.71 -23.05
N THR A 378 -18.03 -12.26 -24.02
CA THR A 378 -18.45 -13.08 -25.17
C THR A 378 -17.29 -13.58 -26.03
N SER A 379 -16.11 -12.96 -25.96
CA SER A 379 -14.93 -13.35 -26.73
C SER A 379 -14.17 -14.52 -26.11
N GLY A 380 -14.34 -14.74 -24.82
CA GLY A 380 -13.60 -15.75 -24.03
C GLY A 380 -14.35 -17.04 -23.75
N THR A 381 -15.63 -17.18 -24.14
CA THR A 381 -16.41 -18.36 -23.82
C THR A 381 -17.25 -18.87 -24.96
N THR A 382 -17.54 -20.18 -24.95
CA THR A 382 -18.48 -20.83 -25.89
C THR A 382 -19.95 -20.65 -25.48
N ALA A 383 -20.20 -20.14 -24.26
CA ALA A 383 -21.53 -20.01 -23.68
C ALA A 383 -21.69 -18.66 -22.98
N ALA A 384 -21.61 -17.57 -23.78
CA ALA A 384 -21.91 -16.25 -23.25
C ALA A 384 -23.41 -16.14 -22.94
N GLY A 385 -23.73 -15.92 -21.68
CA GLY A 385 -25.08 -15.62 -21.21
C GLY A 385 -25.27 -14.13 -20.95
N SER A 386 -26.53 -13.75 -20.79
CA SER A 386 -26.85 -12.40 -20.26
C SER A 386 -26.43 -12.29 -18.80
N PRO A 387 -26.10 -11.08 -18.30
CA PRO A 387 -25.80 -10.86 -16.89
C PRO A 387 -26.87 -11.48 -15.96
N GLY A 388 -26.43 -12.14 -14.89
CA GLY A 388 -27.30 -12.86 -13.94
C GLY A 388 -27.65 -14.29 -14.36
N THR A 389 -27.29 -14.73 -15.57
CA THR A 389 -27.57 -16.12 -15.98
C THR A 389 -26.54 -17.10 -15.44
N PRO A 390 -26.96 -18.29 -14.97
CA PRO A 390 -26.07 -19.34 -14.51
C PRO A 390 -25.14 -19.85 -15.63
N ILE A 391 -23.93 -20.21 -15.25
CA ILE A 391 -22.98 -20.86 -16.15
C ILE A 391 -23.08 -22.37 -15.92
N ALA A 392 -23.23 -23.11 -17.01
CA ALA A 392 -23.42 -24.55 -16.94
C ALA A 392 -22.15 -25.27 -16.42
N ASP A 393 -22.37 -26.36 -15.70
CA ASP A 393 -21.33 -27.32 -15.37
C ASP A 393 -20.73 -27.91 -16.66
N GLY A 394 -19.39 -28.02 -16.73
CA GLY A 394 -18.70 -28.40 -17.95
C GLY A 394 -18.54 -27.30 -18.99
N ALA A 395 -19.04 -26.09 -18.74
CA ALA A 395 -18.78 -24.94 -19.64
C ALA A 395 -17.27 -24.65 -19.71
N VAL A 396 -16.80 -24.22 -20.88
CA VAL A 396 -15.38 -23.98 -21.13
C VAL A 396 -15.13 -22.50 -21.35
N VAL A 397 -14.18 -21.95 -20.58
CA VAL A 397 -13.57 -20.63 -20.81
C VAL A 397 -12.25 -20.84 -21.54
N ARG A 398 -12.13 -20.29 -22.73
CA ARG A 398 -10.95 -20.50 -23.58
C ARG A 398 -9.76 -19.69 -23.11
N ASP A 399 -8.59 -20.30 -23.19
CA ASP A 399 -7.31 -19.63 -23.08
C ASP A 399 -7.02 -18.84 -24.37
N LEU A 400 -7.17 -17.52 -24.31
CA LEU A 400 -6.94 -16.63 -25.46
C LEU A 400 -5.46 -16.47 -25.83
N SER A 401 -4.53 -16.98 -25.00
CA SER A 401 -3.10 -17.00 -25.32
C SER A 401 -2.74 -18.02 -26.40
N GLY A 402 -3.64 -18.97 -26.66
CA GLY A 402 -3.43 -20.05 -27.63
C GLY A 402 -2.56 -21.19 -27.13
N ASN A 403 -2.21 -21.24 -25.83
CA ASN A 403 -1.38 -22.31 -25.26
C ASN A 403 -2.18 -23.52 -24.74
N GLY A 404 -3.50 -23.54 -24.94
CA GLY A 404 -4.34 -24.70 -24.59
C GLY A 404 -4.61 -24.88 -23.10
N ASN A 405 -4.62 -23.80 -22.33
CA ASN A 405 -4.94 -23.81 -20.92
C ASN A 405 -6.40 -23.44 -20.66
N ASP A 406 -7.31 -24.00 -21.44
CA ASP A 406 -8.75 -23.78 -21.26
C ASP A 406 -9.19 -24.19 -19.85
N LEU A 407 -10.12 -23.41 -19.28
CA LEU A 407 -10.71 -23.69 -17.97
C LEU A 407 -12.07 -24.35 -18.16
N THR A 408 -12.32 -25.40 -17.40
CA THR A 408 -13.63 -26.07 -17.34
C THR A 408 -14.30 -25.75 -16.00
N VAL A 409 -15.57 -25.36 -16.07
CA VAL A 409 -16.40 -25.08 -14.90
C VAL A 409 -16.82 -26.39 -14.23
N SER A 410 -16.67 -26.45 -12.90
CA SER A 410 -17.20 -27.54 -12.07
C SER A 410 -17.86 -26.98 -10.83
N ARG A 411 -19.03 -27.46 -10.50
CA ARG A 411 -19.70 -27.11 -9.24
C ARG A 411 -19.25 -28.04 -8.11
N LEU A 412 -19.08 -27.43 -6.94
CA LEU A 412 -18.72 -28.17 -5.74
C LEU A 412 -19.97 -28.76 -5.09
N HIS A 413 -19.94 -30.06 -4.81
CA HIS A 413 -20.97 -30.79 -4.08
C HIS A 413 -22.43 -30.41 -4.41
N SER A 414 -23.20 -29.96 -3.41
CA SER A 414 -24.65 -29.66 -3.53
C SER A 414 -24.94 -28.25 -4.03
N SER A 415 -23.98 -27.57 -4.68
CA SER A 415 -24.18 -26.20 -5.16
C SER A 415 -25.20 -26.14 -6.28
N GLY A 416 -26.12 -25.16 -6.18
CA GLY A 416 -27.12 -24.89 -7.20
C GLY A 416 -26.55 -24.20 -8.45
N PRO A 417 -27.39 -24.00 -9.47
CA PRO A 417 -26.98 -23.32 -10.69
C PRO A 417 -26.41 -21.92 -10.45
N ASP A 418 -26.86 -21.23 -9.39
CA ASP A 418 -26.49 -19.86 -9.06
C ASP A 418 -25.10 -19.74 -8.43
N ALA A 419 -24.41 -20.88 -8.17
CA ALA A 419 -23.06 -20.86 -7.61
C ALA A 419 -22.04 -20.15 -8.51
N LEU A 420 -22.33 -20.03 -9.81
CA LEU A 420 -21.55 -19.27 -10.76
C LEU A 420 -22.46 -18.64 -11.81
N THR A 421 -22.39 -17.32 -11.95
CA THR A 421 -23.21 -16.55 -12.90
C THR A 421 -22.37 -15.51 -13.68
N TRP A 422 -22.88 -15.13 -14.85
CA TRP A 422 -22.35 -14.00 -15.59
C TRP A 422 -22.64 -12.67 -14.89
N SER A 423 -21.70 -11.71 -14.95
CA SER A 423 -21.88 -10.37 -14.41
C SER A 423 -21.40 -9.31 -15.41
N ALA A 424 -22.18 -8.23 -15.53
CA ALA A 424 -21.76 -7.02 -16.23
C ALA A 424 -20.91 -6.10 -15.36
N ASP A 425 -20.87 -6.37 -14.05
CA ASP A 425 -20.06 -5.61 -13.12
C ASP A 425 -18.57 -5.97 -13.30
N HIS A 426 -17.72 -4.96 -13.41
CA HIS A 426 -16.29 -5.14 -13.71
C HIS A 426 -15.48 -3.94 -13.23
N HIS A 427 -14.18 -4.14 -13.08
CA HIS A 427 -13.25 -3.03 -12.80
C HIS A 427 -13.20 -2.06 -14.00
N PRO A 428 -13.29 -0.73 -13.78
CA PRO A 428 -13.27 0.25 -14.89
C PRO A 428 -12.05 0.14 -15.80
N GLY A 429 -10.88 -0.20 -15.24
CA GLY A 429 -9.64 -0.40 -16.01
C GLY A 429 -9.45 -1.81 -16.57
N GLN A 430 -10.39 -2.76 -16.33
CA GLN A 430 -10.27 -4.11 -16.85
C GLN A 430 -10.37 -4.15 -18.36
N PRO A 431 -9.58 -4.98 -19.08
CA PRO A 431 -9.66 -5.09 -20.54
C PRO A 431 -11.02 -5.53 -21.05
N ALA A 432 -11.63 -6.58 -20.48
CA ALA A 432 -13.01 -6.97 -20.75
C ALA A 432 -13.96 -6.23 -19.80
N HIS A 433 -15.15 -5.86 -20.28
CA HIS A 433 -16.16 -5.20 -19.45
C HIS A 433 -17.23 -6.20 -18.99
N ALA A 434 -16.77 -7.31 -18.39
CA ALA A 434 -17.59 -8.36 -17.78
C ALA A 434 -16.78 -9.14 -16.76
N SER A 435 -17.45 -9.96 -15.94
CA SER A 435 -16.82 -10.81 -14.93
C SER A 435 -17.66 -12.04 -14.63
N LEU A 436 -17.14 -12.92 -13.78
CA LEU A 436 -17.88 -14.02 -13.17
C LEU A 436 -18.21 -13.69 -11.72
N ARG A 437 -19.47 -13.87 -11.33
CA ARG A 437 -19.87 -13.83 -9.93
C ARG A 437 -19.88 -15.25 -9.37
N PHE A 438 -19.08 -15.44 -8.34
CA PHE A 438 -18.98 -16.67 -7.55
C PHE A 438 -19.83 -16.54 -6.29
N ASP A 439 -20.63 -17.57 -5.98
CA ASP A 439 -21.37 -17.69 -4.73
C ASP A 439 -20.83 -18.90 -3.94
N GLY A 440 -19.61 -18.76 -3.42
CA GLY A 440 -19.01 -19.73 -2.50
C GLY A 440 -19.79 -19.83 -1.18
N GLY A 441 -20.51 -18.76 -0.85
CA GLY A 441 -21.42 -18.72 0.28
C GLY A 441 -20.74 -19.00 1.61
N LYS A 442 -21.55 -19.46 2.57
CA LYS A 442 -21.15 -19.73 3.96
C LYS A 442 -20.69 -21.15 4.22
N SER A 443 -20.84 -22.04 3.26
CA SER A 443 -20.41 -23.43 3.38
C SER A 443 -19.09 -23.64 2.65
N PRO A 444 -18.07 -24.23 3.30
CA PRO A 444 -16.79 -24.48 2.65
C PRO A 444 -16.90 -25.42 1.44
N ASP A 445 -17.94 -26.26 1.37
CA ASP A 445 -18.14 -27.18 0.26
C ASP A 445 -19.07 -26.64 -0.83
N ARG A 446 -19.52 -25.38 -0.68
CA ARG A 446 -20.40 -24.73 -1.64
C ARG A 446 -19.61 -23.83 -2.59
N GLY A 447 -20.00 -23.79 -3.84
CA GLY A 447 -19.45 -22.89 -4.83
C GLY A 447 -19.22 -23.55 -6.18
N ALA A 448 -18.44 -22.87 -7.00
CA ALA A 448 -17.98 -23.35 -8.29
C ALA A 448 -16.49 -23.02 -8.46
N ILE A 449 -15.83 -23.80 -9.27
CA ILE A 449 -14.42 -23.63 -9.64
C ILE A 449 -14.25 -23.72 -11.14
N LEU A 450 -13.18 -23.14 -11.64
CA LEU A 450 -12.73 -23.33 -13.00
C LEU A 450 -11.34 -23.95 -12.96
N THR A 451 -11.13 -25.07 -13.65
CA THR A 451 -9.86 -25.82 -13.62
C THR A 451 -9.30 -26.04 -15.00
N THR A 452 -7.99 -26.02 -15.14
CA THR A 452 -7.31 -26.46 -16.36
C THR A 452 -7.45 -27.97 -16.53
N GLY A 453 -7.57 -28.42 -17.79
CA GLY A 453 -7.59 -29.85 -18.10
C GLY A 453 -6.28 -30.56 -17.73
N PRO A 454 -6.28 -31.91 -17.57
CA PRO A 454 -5.11 -32.66 -17.12
C PRO A 454 -3.85 -32.51 -17.99
N GLN A 455 -4.03 -32.20 -19.26
CA GLN A 455 -2.94 -32.04 -20.25
C GLN A 455 -2.53 -30.60 -20.49
N ALA A 456 -3.08 -29.64 -19.74
CA ALA A 456 -2.77 -28.24 -19.91
C ALA A 456 -1.29 -27.96 -19.62
N ALA A 457 -0.65 -27.20 -20.50
CA ALA A 457 0.78 -26.89 -20.39
C ALA A 457 1.11 -26.13 -19.08
N LEU A 458 0.15 -25.36 -18.57
CA LEU A 458 0.27 -24.60 -17.32
C LEU A 458 0.53 -25.48 -16.10
N ASN A 459 -0.04 -26.69 -16.07
CA ASN A 459 0.07 -27.62 -14.94
C ASN A 459 1.52 -28.05 -14.62
N SER A 460 2.37 -28.10 -15.64
CA SER A 460 3.77 -28.55 -15.51
C SER A 460 4.77 -27.40 -15.55
N ARG A 461 4.29 -26.15 -15.67
CA ARG A 461 5.18 -25.00 -15.85
C ARG A 461 5.80 -24.58 -14.53
N LYS A 462 7.14 -24.60 -14.49
CA LYS A 462 7.91 -24.34 -13.26
C LYS A 462 8.23 -22.85 -13.01
N PHE A 463 8.07 -21.99 -14.00
CA PHE A 463 8.30 -20.54 -13.92
C PHE A 463 9.68 -20.11 -13.36
N THR A 464 10.73 -20.86 -13.62
CA THR A 464 12.07 -20.62 -13.05
C THR A 464 12.72 -19.30 -13.48
N GLY A 465 12.28 -18.72 -14.61
CA GLY A 465 12.70 -17.40 -15.09
C GLY A 465 11.85 -16.23 -14.57
N GLY A 466 10.89 -16.51 -13.70
CA GLY A 466 9.93 -15.54 -13.17
C GLY A 466 8.53 -15.69 -13.77
N TYR A 467 7.60 -14.94 -13.21
CA TYR A 467 6.19 -14.92 -13.64
C TYR A 467 5.49 -13.62 -13.27
N THR A 468 4.39 -13.37 -13.92
CA THR A 468 3.38 -12.38 -13.51
C THR A 468 2.01 -13.05 -13.58
N ILE A 469 1.29 -13.03 -12.47
CA ILE A 469 -0.08 -13.54 -12.34
C ILE A 469 -0.96 -12.35 -12.01
N GLU A 470 -1.99 -12.09 -12.81
CA GLU A 470 -2.89 -10.96 -12.64
C GLU A 470 -4.34 -11.39 -12.65
N THR A 471 -5.14 -10.78 -11.81
CA THR A 471 -6.58 -10.98 -11.76
C THR A 471 -7.29 -9.75 -11.20
N PHE A 472 -8.57 -9.58 -11.53
CA PHE A 472 -9.44 -8.59 -10.91
C PHE A 472 -10.40 -9.28 -9.97
N ILE A 473 -10.62 -8.72 -8.79
CA ILE A 473 -11.61 -9.21 -7.84
C ILE A 473 -12.46 -8.08 -7.29
N ARG A 474 -13.67 -8.42 -6.87
CA ARG A 474 -14.52 -7.60 -6.02
C ARG A 474 -15.05 -8.45 -4.88
N LEU A 475 -14.86 -7.99 -3.64
CA LEU A 475 -15.37 -8.66 -2.46
C LEU A 475 -16.85 -8.31 -2.22
N PRO A 476 -17.64 -9.22 -1.65
CA PRO A 476 -19.01 -8.94 -1.30
C PRO A 476 -19.11 -7.90 -0.18
N GLU A 477 -20.25 -7.27 -0.06
CA GLU A 477 -20.60 -6.39 1.04
C GLU A 477 -21.95 -6.85 1.61
N PRO A 478 -22.00 -7.24 2.91
CA PRO A 478 -20.91 -7.34 3.86
C PRO A 478 -19.94 -8.50 3.58
N PHE A 479 -18.69 -8.40 4.08
CA PHE A 479 -17.76 -9.51 4.17
C PHE A 479 -17.95 -10.21 5.52
N GLU A 480 -18.39 -11.45 5.51
CA GLU A 480 -18.69 -12.22 6.71
C GLU A 480 -17.54 -13.19 7.06
N GLY A 481 -17.46 -13.62 8.34
CA GLY A 481 -16.41 -14.50 8.84
C GLY A 481 -16.33 -15.86 8.13
N ASP A 482 -17.44 -16.34 7.59
CA ASP A 482 -17.50 -17.59 6.81
C ASP A 482 -16.76 -17.53 5.47
N HIS A 483 -16.39 -16.33 5.03
CA HIS A 483 -15.57 -16.09 3.83
C HIS A 483 -14.07 -16.10 4.10
N SER A 484 -13.66 -16.41 5.32
CA SER A 484 -12.25 -16.50 5.70
C SER A 484 -11.52 -17.57 4.90
N TRP A 485 -10.32 -17.22 4.45
CA TRP A 485 -9.43 -18.09 3.67
C TRP A 485 -9.96 -18.51 2.31
N MET A 486 -11.01 -17.87 1.80
CA MET A 486 -11.50 -18.14 0.46
C MET A 486 -10.42 -17.91 -0.59
N GLY A 487 -10.31 -18.86 -1.53
CA GLY A 487 -9.30 -18.86 -2.56
C GLY A 487 -9.71 -18.13 -3.81
N ILE A 488 -8.85 -17.23 -4.29
CA ILE A 488 -9.00 -16.57 -5.59
C ILE A 488 -8.48 -17.49 -6.70
N LEU A 489 -7.24 -17.98 -6.53
CA LEU A 489 -6.60 -18.92 -7.44
C LEU A 489 -5.59 -19.80 -6.70
N SER A 490 -5.31 -20.98 -7.25
CA SER A 490 -4.30 -21.89 -6.71
C SER A 490 -3.81 -22.88 -7.77
N TRP A 491 -2.72 -23.58 -7.47
CA TRP A 491 -2.39 -24.84 -8.12
C TRP A 491 -2.75 -25.98 -7.17
N GLU A 492 -3.38 -27.01 -7.70
CA GLU A 492 -3.71 -28.23 -6.96
C GLU A 492 -2.44 -28.99 -6.52
N GLY A 493 -2.62 -29.91 -5.57
CA GLY A 493 -1.57 -30.74 -5.01
C GLY A 493 -1.10 -30.23 -3.66
N ARG A 494 -0.36 -31.10 -2.96
CA ARG A 494 0.14 -30.80 -1.62
C ARG A 494 1.62 -30.42 -1.70
N ASN A 495 2.05 -29.45 -0.90
CA ASN A 495 3.45 -29.08 -0.83
C ASN A 495 4.35 -30.23 -0.30
N GLY A 496 3.81 -31.12 0.55
CA GLY A 496 4.49 -32.34 0.99
C GLY A 496 4.85 -33.28 -0.16
N ASP A 497 3.98 -33.39 -1.17
CA ASP A 497 4.26 -34.20 -2.38
C ASP A 497 5.34 -33.55 -3.25
N ALA A 498 5.55 -32.25 -3.14
CA ALA A 498 6.66 -31.54 -3.74
C ALA A 498 7.99 -31.68 -2.96
N GLY A 499 8.00 -32.46 -1.87
CA GLY A 499 9.17 -32.60 -1.00
C GLY A 499 9.44 -31.37 -0.14
N LYS A 500 8.43 -30.56 0.14
CA LYS A 500 8.55 -29.35 0.97
C LYS A 500 8.31 -29.71 2.43
N THR A 501 9.23 -29.35 3.31
CA THR A 501 9.20 -29.65 4.74
C THR A 501 9.11 -28.40 5.59
N THR A 502 9.47 -27.24 5.04
CA THR A 502 9.29 -25.91 5.65
C THR A 502 7.95 -25.32 5.27
N GLY A 503 7.39 -24.49 6.13
CA GLY A 503 6.13 -23.79 5.91
C GLY A 503 5.03 -24.19 6.91
N TRP A 504 3.78 -23.83 6.58
CA TRP A 504 2.67 -23.94 7.52
C TRP A 504 2.17 -25.38 7.67
N SER A 505 1.95 -26.05 6.56
CA SER A 505 1.46 -27.43 6.56
C SER A 505 1.85 -28.16 5.27
N PRO A 506 2.24 -29.44 5.33
CA PRO A 506 2.49 -30.25 4.15
C PRO A 506 1.23 -30.57 3.33
N LEU A 507 0.05 -30.23 3.84
CA LEU A 507 -1.25 -30.45 3.19
C LEU A 507 -1.74 -29.26 2.39
N GLU A 508 -1.09 -28.09 2.52
CA GLU A 508 -1.42 -26.89 1.74
C GLU A 508 -1.08 -27.06 0.26
N PRO A 509 -1.76 -26.32 -0.64
CA PRO A 509 -1.40 -26.29 -2.05
C PRO A 509 -0.02 -25.67 -2.24
N THR A 510 0.61 -25.99 -3.38
CA THR A 510 1.95 -25.49 -3.68
C THR A 510 1.99 -23.99 -4.01
N CYS A 511 0.85 -23.42 -4.36
CA CYS A 511 0.68 -21.99 -4.58
C CYS A 511 -0.79 -21.60 -4.39
N SER A 512 -1.04 -20.52 -3.64
CA SER A 512 -2.39 -20.00 -3.44
C SER A 512 -2.39 -18.49 -3.28
N LEU A 513 -3.44 -17.86 -3.79
CA LEU A 513 -3.82 -16.49 -3.54
C LEU A 513 -5.18 -16.52 -2.86
N ASN A 514 -5.25 -16.10 -1.61
CA ASN A 514 -6.44 -16.16 -0.77
C ASN A 514 -6.59 -14.95 0.13
N LEU A 515 -7.65 -14.91 0.93
CA LEU A 515 -7.98 -13.80 1.82
C LEU A 515 -8.09 -14.27 3.27
N SER A 516 -7.44 -13.55 4.18
CA SER A 516 -7.59 -13.79 5.63
C SER A 516 -8.98 -13.37 6.14
N PRO A 517 -9.34 -13.73 7.40
CA PRO A 517 -10.56 -13.23 8.04
C PRO A 517 -10.67 -11.69 8.05
N GLU A 518 -9.54 -10.99 8.13
CA GLU A 518 -9.44 -9.54 8.11
C GLU A 518 -9.40 -8.95 6.68
N ARG A 519 -9.62 -9.78 5.65
CA ARG A 519 -9.53 -9.44 4.22
C ARG A 519 -8.13 -9.06 3.74
N PHE A 520 -7.10 -9.48 4.46
CA PHE A 520 -5.74 -9.34 3.97
C PHE A 520 -5.53 -10.33 2.82
N LEU A 521 -5.07 -9.82 1.70
CA LEU A 521 -4.63 -10.68 0.61
C LEU A 521 -3.37 -11.42 1.04
N GLN A 522 -3.40 -12.74 0.89
CA GLN A 522 -2.26 -13.62 1.15
C GLN A 522 -1.86 -14.31 -0.14
N PHE A 523 -0.60 -14.20 -0.51
CA PHE A 523 -0.01 -15.04 -1.56
C PHE A 523 1.06 -15.93 -0.95
N VAL A 524 0.80 -17.22 -0.95
CA VAL A 524 1.73 -18.28 -0.51
C VAL A 524 2.24 -19.00 -1.74
N VAL A 525 3.53 -19.21 -1.82
CA VAL A 525 4.14 -20.01 -2.89
C VAL A 525 5.22 -20.92 -2.32
N TYR A 526 5.20 -22.18 -2.74
CA TYR A 526 6.32 -23.10 -2.52
C TYR A 526 7.16 -23.10 -3.79
N PRO A 527 8.35 -22.47 -3.76
CA PRO A 527 9.20 -22.34 -4.94
C PRO A 527 9.65 -23.71 -5.46
N HIS A 528 9.82 -23.80 -6.77
CA HIS A 528 10.31 -25.06 -7.38
C HIS A 528 11.69 -25.47 -6.84
N ALA A 529 12.61 -24.52 -6.72
CA ALA A 529 14.01 -24.78 -6.42
C ALA A 529 14.41 -24.68 -4.94
N GLN A 530 13.49 -24.27 -4.05
CA GLN A 530 13.78 -24.11 -2.63
C GLN A 530 12.72 -24.81 -1.77
N ASP A 531 13.12 -25.25 -0.59
CA ASP A 531 12.22 -25.66 0.48
C ASP A 531 11.92 -24.44 1.36
N ALA A 532 10.91 -23.69 0.98
CA ALA A 532 10.49 -22.43 1.60
C ALA A 532 9.04 -22.10 1.21
N ASP A 533 8.39 -21.26 1.97
CA ASP A 533 7.07 -20.72 1.71
C ASP A 533 7.02 -19.20 1.80
N PRO A 534 7.70 -18.45 0.92
CA PRO A 534 7.60 -17.00 0.94
C PRO A 534 6.16 -16.55 0.85
N THR A 535 5.69 -15.88 1.89
CA THR A 535 4.31 -15.40 2.00
C THR A 535 4.28 -13.89 1.95
N SER A 536 3.51 -13.35 1.00
CA SER A 536 3.26 -11.92 0.86
C SER A 536 1.91 -11.56 1.46
N TRP A 537 1.81 -10.44 2.15
CA TRP A 537 0.59 -9.97 2.80
C TRP A 537 0.27 -8.53 2.41
N SER A 538 -0.99 -8.26 2.07
CA SER A 538 -1.51 -6.91 1.90
C SER A 538 -2.16 -6.39 3.19
N HIS A 539 -2.63 -5.15 3.12
CA HIS A 539 -3.64 -4.64 4.05
C HIS A 539 -5.04 -5.19 3.72
N ALA A 540 -6.02 -4.91 4.60
CA ALA A 540 -7.39 -5.29 4.37
C ALA A 540 -7.93 -4.71 3.07
N LEU A 541 -8.36 -5.56 2.14
CA LEU A 541 -9.00 -5.12 0.91
C LEU A 541 -10.38 -4.54 1.20
N PRO A 542 -10.81 -3.49 0.46
CA PRO A 542 -12.14 -2.93 0.61
C PRO A 542 -13.22 -3.91 0.13
N VAL A 543 -14.39 -3.85 0.74
CA VAL A 543 -15.59 -4.56 0.27
C VAL A 543 -16.33 -3.73 -0.77
N GLY A 544 -17.14 -4.37 -1.61
CA GLY A 544 -17.99 -3.67 -2.58
C GLY A 544 -17.23 -2.95 -3.70
N ARG A 545 -15.90 -3.03 -3.75
CA ARG A 545 -15.05 -2.36 -4.75
C ARG A 545 -14.20 -3.34 -5.52
N TRP A 546 -14.00 -3.04 -6.81
CA TRP A 546 -13.08 -3.77 -7.65
C TRP A 546 -11.64 -3.47 -7.31
N THR A 547 -10.79 -4.48 -7.41
CA THR A 547 -9.36 -4.40 -7.14
C THR A 547 -8.61 -5.22 -8.19
N HIS A 548 -7.56 -4.64 -8.78
CA HIS A 548 -6.59 -5.37 -9.59
C HIS A 548 -5.48 -5.93 -8.71
N ILE A 549 -5.16 -7.19 -8.87
CA ILE A 549 -4.07 -7.86 -8.15
C ILE A 549 -3.06 -8.36 -9.17
N ALA A 550 -1.79 -8.08 -8.94
CA ALA A 550 -0.69 -8.67 -9.69
C ALA A 550 0.35 -9.26 -8.74
N VAL A 551 0.74 -10.49 -9.00
CA VAL A 551 1.85 -11.18 -8.33
C VAL A 551 2.99 -11.30 -9.30
N VAL A 552 4.10 -10.65 -9.02
CA VAL A 552 5.28 -10.60 -9.91
C VAL A 552 6.47 -11.27 -9.25
N ASN A 553 7.06 -12.24 -9.94
CA ASN A 553 8.30 -12.86 -9.53
C ASN A 553 9.38 -12.62 -10.62
N ASP A 554 10.53 -12.11 -10.23
CA ASP A 554 11.66 -11.80 -11.13
C ASP A 554 12.66 -12.96 -11.29
N GLY A 555 12.28 -14.16 -10.85
CA GLY A 555 13.16 -15.32 -10.76
C GLY A 555 13.96 -15.39 -9.46
N ARG A 556 13.82 -14.40 -8.60
CA ARG A 556 14.51 -14.32 -7.30
C ARG A 556 13.60 -13.95 -6.15
N ARG A 557 12.64 -13.02 -6.36
CA ARG A 557 11.74 -12.50 -5.33
C ARG A 557 10.33 -12.37 -5.88
N THR A 558 9.38 -12.57 -5.01
CA THR A 558 7.95 -12.34 -5.31
C THR A 558 7.50 -11.04 -4.69
N VAL A 559 6.79 -10.22 -5.47
CA VAL A 559 6.20 -8.96 -5.05
C VAL A 559 4.73 -8.95 -5.45
N VAL A 560 3.87 -8.62 -4.50
CA VAL A 560 2.43 -8.45 -4.76
C VAL A 560 2.12 -6.97 -4.97
N TYR A 561 1.30 -6.71 -5.97
CA TYR A 561 0.77 -5.39 -6.30
C TYR A 561 -0.75 -5.40 -6.13
N VAL A 562 -1.26 -4.34 -5.58
CA VAL A 562 -2.69 -4.06 -5.48
C VAL A 562 -2.94 -2.75 -6.24
N ASP A 563 -3.75 -2.81 -7.30
CA ASP A 563 -4.02 -1.68 -8.20
C ASP A 563 -2.74 -0.99 -8.73
N GLY A 564 -1.77 -1.80 -9.16
CA GLY A 564 -0.49 -1.35 -9.69
C GLY A 564 0.54 -0.92 -8.64
N SER A 565 0.21 -0.99 -7.36
CA SER A 565 1.06 -0.57 -6.25
C SER A 565 1.65 -1.73 -5.50
N LYS A 566 2.95 -1.69 -5.22
CA LYS A 566 3.59 -2.69 -4.36
C LYS A 566 3.02 -2.61 -2.95
N ILE A 567 2.67 -3.75 -2.39
CA ILE A 567 2.38 -3.82 -0.96
C ILE A 567 3.68 -3.62 -0.15
N ALA A 568 3.57 -3.01 1.03
CA ALA A 568 4.75 -2.67 1.82
C ALA A 568 5.48 -3.90 2.39
N ARG A 569 4.76 -5.00 2.62
CA ARG A 569 5.26 -6.20 3.30
C ARG A 569 5.40 -7.39 2.37
N ASN A 570 6.37 -7.32 1.47
CA ASN A 570 6.77 -8.48 0.68
C ASN A 570 7.96 -9.19 1.32
N PRO A 571 8.03 -10.54 1.24
CA PRO A 571 9.17 -11.28 1.77
C PRO A 571 10.44 -10.95 0.98
N THR A 572 11.57 -10.87 1.69
CA THR A 572 12.89 -10.71 1.09
C THR A 572 13.53 -12.05 0.73
N GLN A 573 12.95 -13.15 1.16
CA GLN A 573 13.39 -14.50 0.88
C GLN A 573 13.42 -14.78 -0.63
N ARG A 574 14.36 -15.61 -1.03
CA ARG A 574 14.44 -16.06 -2.41
C ARG A 574 13.25 -16.96 -2.75
N SER A 575 12.66 -16.73 -3.92
CA SER A 575 11.53 -17.50 -4.44
C SER A 575 11.75 -17.75 -5.93
N THR A 576 12.07 -18.98 -6.33
CA THR A 576 12.35 -19.34 -7.73
C THR A 576 11.36 -20.37 -8.23
N GLY A 577 10.47 -19.93 -9.11
CA GLY A 577 9.46 -20.78 -9.73
C GLY A 577 8.33 -21.21 -8.79
N ILE A 578 7.50 -22.11 -9.27
CA ILE A 578 6.36 -22.71 -8.56
C ILE A 578 6.46 -24.24 -8.66
N ALA A 579 6.24 -24.94 -7.56
CA ALA A 579 6.20 -26.42 -7.52
C ALA A 579 4.85 -26.94 -7.98
N THR A 580 4.54 -26.88 -9.28
CA THR A 580 3.19 -27.17 -9.84
C THR A 580 2.80 -28.65 -9.89
N LEU A 581 3.72 -29.58 -9.72
CA LEU A 581 3.51 -31.05 -9.63
C LEU A 581 2.77 -31.71 -10.82
N GLY A 582 2.56 -31.01 -11.93
CA GLY A 582 1.70 -31.48 -13.02
C GLY A 582 0.20 -31.44 -12.69
N LYS A 583 -0.19 -30.78 -11.60
CA LYS A 583 -1.55 -30.66 -11.12
C LYS A 583 -2.27 -29.43 -11.74
N PRO A 584 -3.61 -29.47 -11.85
CA PRO A 584 -4.38 -28.36 -12.42
C PRO A 584 -4.18 -27.02 -11.72
N PHE A 585 -4.28 -25.97 -12.51
CA PHE A 585 -4.53 -24.62 -12.03
C PHE A 585 -6.03 -24.45 -11.75
N VAL A 586 -6.36 -23.77 -10.66
CA VAL A 586 -7.72 -23.55 -10.18
C VAL A 586 -8.00 -22.07 -10.04
N LEU A 587 -9.15 -21.61 -10.49
CA LEU A 587 -9.69 -20.29 -10.25
C LEU A 587 -10.99 -20.41 -9.43
N GLY A 588 -11.13 -19.61 -8.36
CA GLY A 588 -12.31 -19.58 -7.51
C GLY A 588 -12.26 -20.50 -6.28
N ALA A 589 -11.13 -21.13 -5.97
CA ALA A 589 -10.93 -21.85 -4.72
C ALA A 589 -9.46 -22.11 -4.41
N THR A 590 -9.20 -22.54 -3.18
CA THR A 590 -7.97 -23.21 -2.77
C THR A 590 -8.28 -24.60 -2.25
N GLN A 591 -7.27 -25.49 -2.32
CA GLN A 591 -7.34 -26.84 -1.77
C GLN A 591 -6.57 -26.90 -0.44
N PHE A 592 -7.06 -27.75 0.46
CA PHE A 592 -6.31 -28.24 1.59
C PHE A 592 -6.47 -29.76 1.63
N ASP A 593 -5.37 -30.49 1.68
CA ASP A 593 -5.35 -31.96 1.57
C ASP A 593 -6.10 -32.46 0.32
N GLU A 594 -5.88 -31.83 -0.82
CA GLU A 594 -6.54 -32.12 -2.11
C GLU A 594 -8.07 -31.99 -2.09
N ARG A 595 -8.63 -31.26 -1.11
CA ARG A 595 -10.06 -30.99 -0.99
C ARG A 595 -10.35 -29.50 -1.18
N PHE A 596 -11.37 -29.23 -2.00
CA PHE A 596 -11.89 -27.87 -2.16
C PHE A 596 -12.81 -27.54 -0.98
N GLY A 597 -12.36 -26.66 -0.11
CA GLY A 597 -13.13 -26.24 1.06
C GLY A 597 -13.16 -24.72 1.27
N GLN A 598 -12.49 -23.97 0.39
CA GLN A 598 -12.33 -22.53 0.52
C GLN A 598 -12.66 -21.86 -0.82
N SER A 599 -13.92 -22.03 -1.24
CA SER A 599 -14.42 -21.45 -2.49
C SER A 599 -14.64 -19.95 -2.38
N PHE A 600 -14.41 -19.26 -3.48
CA PHE A 600 -14.52 -17.81 -3.57
C PHE A 600 -15.97 -17.35 -3.48
N TYR A 601 -16.20 -16.23 -2.82
CA TYR A 601 -17.45 -15.48 -2.78
C TYR A 601 -17.18 -14.04 -3.20
N GLY A 602 -17.78 -13.62 -4.30
CA GLY A 602 -17.54 -12.31 -4.91
C GLY A 602 -17.45 -12.40 -6.43
N TRP A 603 -16.71 -11.48 -7.02
CA TRP A 603 -16.53 -11.42 -8.48
C TRP A 603 -15.07 -11.58 -8.85
N ILE A 604 -14.80 -12.33 -9.91
CA ILE A 604 -13.48 -12.46 -10.53
C ILE A 604 -13.60 -12.00 -11.99
N GLY A 605 -12.70 -11.08 -12.37
CA GLY A 605 -12.58 -10.57 -13.72
C GLY A 605 -11.44 -11.20 -14.51
N ASP A 606 -10.99 -10.53 -15.56
CA ASP A 606 -9.89 -10.98 -16.42
C ASP A 606 -8.73 -11.54 -15.60
N THR A 607 -8.20 -12.69 -16.02
CA THR A 607 -7.07 -13.32 -15.36
C THR A 607 -6.00 -13.69 -16.37
N ARG A 608 -4.75 -13.24 -16.15
CA ARG A 608 -3.63 -13.44 -17.06
C ARG A 608 -2.41 -13.98 -16.35
N ILE A 609 -1.69 -14.90 -16.99
CA ILE A 609 -0.41 -15.42 -16.51
C ILE A 609 0.66 -15.23 -17.60
N VAL A 610 1.77 -14.61 -17.21
CA VAL A 610 2.92 -14.35 -18.09
C VAL A 610 4.15 -15.03 -17.48
N ASN A 611 5.01 -15.64 -18.27
CA ASN A 611 6.19 -16.41 -17.80
C ASN A 611 7.45 -15.54 -17.56
N ARG A 612 7.25 -14.29 -17.22
CA ARG A 612 8.32 -13.34 -16.84
C ARG A 612 7.74 -12.24 -15.94
N ALA A 613 8.61 -11.51 -15.25
CA ALA A 613 8.22 -10.28 -14.58
C ALA A 613 7.78 -9.21 -15.60
N LEU A 614 6.64 -8.57 -15.35
CA LEU A 614 6.18 -7.41 -16.08
C LEU A 614 6.40 -6.14 -15.24
N PRO A 615 6.75 -5.02 -15.87
CA PRO A 615 6.65 -3.72 -15.23
C PRO A 615 5.17 -3.30 -15.12
N VAL A 616 4.86 -2.40 -14.20
CA VAL A 616 3.48 -1.94 -13.92
C VAL A 616 2.77 -1.44 -15.18
N ARG A 617 3.47 -0.71 -16.06
CA ARG A 617 2.91 -0.20 -17.32
C ARG A 617 2.40 -1.28 -18.29
N ASP A 618 2.84 -2.53 -18.12
CA ASP A 618 2.42 -3.68 -18.94
C ASP A 618 1.33 -4.52 -18.26
N PHE A 619 0.83 -4.10 -17.10
CA PHE A 619 -0.24 -4.77 -16.40
C PHE A 619 -1.57 -4.68 -17.15
N LEU A 620 -2.52 -5.54 -16.79
CA LEU A 620 -3.87 -5.52 -17.39
C LEU A 620 -4.62 -4.22 -17.16
N THR A 621 -4.29 -3.51 -16.09
CA THR A 621 -4.72 -2.13 -15.84
C THR A 621 -3.51 -1.21 -15.95
N PRO A 622 -3.06 -0.86 -17.15
CA PRO A 622 -2.06 0.19 -17.28
C PRO A 622 -2.73 1.50 -16.91
N PHE A 623 -2.14 2.23 -15.97
CA PHE A 623 -2.48 3.61 -15.71
C PHE A 623 -1.81 4.44 -16.82
N ALA A 624 -2.63 4.92 -17.72
CA ALA A 624 -2.20 5.77 -18.83
C ALA A 624 -2.38 7.23 -18.46
#